data_89875008d8a4d6d84d6dfa270d80b8bd
#
_entry.id   89875008d8a4d6d84d6dfa270d80b8bd
#
_cell.length_a   1.000
_cell.length_b   1.000
_cell.length_c   1.000
_cell.angle_alpha   90.00
_cell.angle_beta   90.00
_cell.angle_gamma   90.00
#
_symmetry.space_group_name_H-M   'P 1'
#
loop_
_entity.id
_entity.type
_entity.pdbx_description
1 polymer ?
#
loop_
_entity_poly.entity_id
_entity_poly.type
_entity_poly.pdbx_seq_one_letter_code
_entity_poly.pdbx_strand_id
1 'polypeptide(L)'
;MKMRIAFLLLVLCGCMACTPTVSNKAQNLLDKATSHYTKGEYHTAKILVDSIHTQFPREIALRKQARILMFNIEYQETMRNVMYLDSIMPLIKQQWDSMAVDYVLLDTTLVEKKTYQHKKLYQQAPTTTLSCEVTELGELNLISINAANACNHVAVKVCADDVFADTQEVGINNVYNNRFTDLGIQWEYVTFDKTKQGEVPGFIELYADKTILVRLMGEKSYSYYLPKPTAKAIAASANFARQTALRKQIETEHRKSTEKLSWIKQKLVEEESPY
;
A
#
# COMPACT_ATOMS: atom_id res chain seq x y z
N MET A 1 -36.93 -9.23 83.81
CA MET A 1 -37.37 -8.90 82.45
C MET A 1 -36.69 -7.60 81.93
N LYS A 2 -35.37 -7.45 82.23
CA LYS A 2 -34.59 -6.24 81.85
C LYS A 2 -33.20 -6.54 81.24
N MET A 3 -32.97 -7.76 80.80
CA MET A 3 -31.63 -8.18 80.30
C MET A 3 -31.65 -8.79 78.87
N ARG A 4 -32.71 -8.57 78.08
CA ARG A 4 -32.84 -9.07 76.72
C ARG A 4 -32.90 -7.98 75.63
N ILE A 5 -32.87 -6.68 75.98
CA ILE A 5 -32.98 -5.56 75.07
C ILE A 5 -31.59 -4.97 74.68
N ALA A 6 -30.54 -5.23 75.52
CA ALA A 6 -29.19 -4.70 75.25
C ALA A 6 -28.39 -5.44 74.16
N PHE A 7 -28.83 -6.65 73.75
CA PHE A 7 -28.07 -7.46 72.76
C PHE A 7 -28.52 -7.26 71.31
N LEU A 8 -29.58 -6.48 71.06
CA LEU A 8 -30.12 -6.26 69.73
C LEU A 8 -29.65 -4.97 69.02
N LEU A 9 -28.85 -4.13 69.71
CA LEU A 9 -28.35 -2.83 69.20
C LEU A 9 -26.89 -2.84 68.77
N LEU A 10 -26.19 -4.00 68.88
CA LEU A 10 -24.76 -4.10 68.57
C LEU A 10 -24.46 -4.83 67.26
N VAL A 11 -25.48 -5.18 66.44
CA VAL A 11 -25.30 -5.91 65.19
C VAL A 11 -25.54 -5.00 63.93
N LEU A 12 -25.88 -3.72 64.12
CA LEU A 12 -26.19 -2.83 62.98
C LEU A 12 -25.03 -1.88 62.58
N CYS A 13 -23.81 -2.12 63.06
CA CYS A 13 -22.66 -1.23 62.80
C CYS A 13 -21.53 -1.90 61.99
N GLY A 14 -21.83 -2.85 61.11
CA GLY A 14 -20.80 -3.64 60.48
C GLY A 14 -21.00 -3.96 59.01
N CYS A 15 -21.38 -3.02 58.16
CA CYS A 15 -21.23 -3.18 56.68
C CYS A 15 -21.38 -1.84 55.98
N MET A 16 -20.60 -0.82 56.35
CA MET A 16 -20.20 0.19 55.37
C MET A 16 -19.04 -0.39 54.55
N ALA A 17 -19.34 -1.38 53.70
CA ALA A 17 -18.49 -1.72 52.59
C ALA A 17 -18.43 -0.45 51.71
N CYS A 18 -17.29 0.25 51.71
CA CYS A 18 -17.00 1.33 50.76
C CYS A 18 -17.10 0.75 49.36
N THR A 19 -18.30 0.77 48.78
CA THR A 19 -18.42 0.57 47.35
C THR A 19 -17.70 1.76 46.70
N PRO A 20 -16.65 1.51 45.87
CA PRO A 20 -15.91 2.60 45.23
C PRO A 20 -16.92 3.43 44.45
N THR A 21 -16.90 4.75 44.67
CA THR A 21 -17.75 5.68 43.92
C THR A 21 -17.47 5.53 42.42
N VAL A 22 -18.44 5.88 41.56
CA VAL A 22 -18.28 5.80 40.10
C VAL A 22 -17.01 6.55 39.66
N SER A 23 -16.75 7.71 40.26
CA SER A 23 -15.55 8.51 40.01
C SER A 23 -14.25 7.77 40.38
N ASN A 24 -14.21 7.05 41.49
CA ASN A 24 -13.05 6.25 41.91
C ASN A 24 -12.76 5.09 40.94
N LYS A 25 -13.80 4.49 40.33
CA LYS A 25 -13.62 3.44 39.32
C LYS A 25 -13.03 4.01 38.05
N ALA A 26 -13.52 5.16 37.58
CA ALA A 26 -13.00 5.85 36.39
C ALA A 26 -11.54 6.30 36.65
N GLN A 27 -11.21 6.85 37.80
CA GLN A 27 -9.83 7.23 38.17
C GLN A 27 -8.90 6.01 38.16
N ASN A 28 -9.31 4.89 38.71
CA ASN A 28 -8.50 3.66 38.71
C ASN A 28 -8.20 3.16 37.28
N LEU A 29 -9.16 3.28 36.35
CA LEU A 29 -8.91 2.97 34.95
C LEU A 29 -7.90 3.93 34.32
N LEU A 30 -7.98 5.22 34.62
CA LEU A 30 -7.03 6.22 34.11
C LEU A 30 -5.61 5.96 34.63
N ASP A 31 -5.48 5.64 35.91
CA ASP A 31 -4.20 5.31 36.54
C ASP A 31 -3.58 4.05 35.93
N LYS A 32 -4.39 3.01 35.64
CA LYS A 32 -3.95 1.82 34.93
C LYS A 32 -3.54 2.13 33.52
N ALA A 33 -4.34 2.92 32.77
CA ALA A 33 -4.01 3.34 31.42
C ALA A 33 -2.68 4.10 31.37
N THR A 34 -2.45 5.01 32.32
CA THR A 34 -1.20 5.76 32.48
C THR A 34 -0.03 4.82 32.79
N SER A 35 -0.22 3.82 33.64
CA SER A 35 0.81 2.82 33.92
C SER A 35 1.18 1.99 32.69
N HIS A 36 0.21 1.57 31.88
CA HIS A 36 0.47 0.86 30.62
C HIS A 36 1.17 1.78 29.60
N TYR A 37 0.74 3.04 29.51
CA TYR A 37 1.41 4.02 28.66
C TYR A 37 2.90 4.19 29.00
N THR A 38 3.24 4.36 30.29
CA THR A 38 4.64 4.52 30.74
C THR A 38 5.50 3.30 30.47
N LYS A 39 4.89 2.10 30.43
CA LYS A 39 5.56 0.83 30.04
C LYS A 39 5.66 0.65 28.52
N GLY A 40 5.05 1.54 27.71
CA GLY A 40 5.01 1.42 26.26
C GLY A 40 3.98 0.40 25.74
N GLU A 41 3.08 -0.05 26.60
CA GLU A 41 2.00 -1.01 26.28
C GLU A 41 0.79 -0.24 25.72
N TYR A 42 0.97 0.43 24.58
CA TYR A 42 0.04 1.41 24.03
C TYR A 42 -1.32 0.83 23.69
N HIS A 43 -1.37 -0.40 23.15
CA HIS A 43 -2.63 -1.06 22.82
C HIS A 43 -3.53 -1.21 24.06
N THR A 44 -2.98 -1.72 25.16
CA THR A 44 -3.71 -1.89 26.42
C THR A 44 -4.14 -0.54 27.01
N ALA A 45 -3.25 0.46 26.96
CA ALA A 45 -3.55 1.80 27.41
C ALA A 45 -4.75 2.41 26.65
N LYS A 46 -4.82 2.27 25.32
CA LYS A 46 -5.94 2.73 24.49
C LYS A 46 -7.26 2.08 24.89
N ILE A 47 -7.29 0.75 25.07
CA ILE A 47 -8.50 0.04 25.48
C ILE A 47 -9.04 0.58 26.82
N LEU A 48 -8.16 0.87 27.77
CA LEU A 48 -8.55 1.41 29.07
C LEU A 48 -9.08 2.86 28.94
N VAL A 49 -8.44 3.69 28.11
CA VAL A 49 -8.92 5.05 27.82
C VAL A 49 -10.31 5.02 27.18
N ASP A 50 -10.52 4.18 26.17
CA ASP A 50 -11.83 4.02 25.51
C ASP A 50 -12.90 3.52 26.49
N SER A 51 -12.52 2.65 27.44
CA SER A 51 -13.41 2.18 28.49
C SER A 51 -13.88 3.32 29.41
N ILE A 52 -13.03 4.33 29.66
CA ILE A 52 -13.43 5.52 30.44
C ILE A 52 -14.49 6.31 29.67
N HIS A 53 -14.29 6.52 28.37
CA HIS A 53 -15.25 7.26 27.53
C HIS A 53 -16.62 6.59 27.42
N THR A 54 -16.64 5.26 27.35
CA THR A 54 -17.88 4.47 27.16
C THR A 54 -18.61 4.20 28.47
N GLN A 55 -17.89 3.85 29.55
CA GLN A 55 -18.50 3.43 30.81
C GLN A 55 -18.83 4.60 31.76
N PHE A 56 -18.11 5.74 31.62
CA PHE A 56 -18.23 6.88 32.51
C PHE A 56 -18.54 8.20 31.77
N PRO A 57 -19.66 8.27 31.02
CA PRO A 57 -19.95 9.41 30.16
C PRO A 57 -20.17 10.73 30.94
N ARG A 58 -20.49 10.66 32.24
CA ARG A 58 -20.75 11.83 33.09
C ARG A 58 -19.49 12.38 33.79
N GLU A 59 -18.39 11.64 33.79
CA GLU A 59 -17.12 12.02 34.44
C GLU A 59 -16.29 12.92 33.48
N ILE A 60 -16.76 14.16 33.24
CA ILE A 60 -16.24 15.06 32.22
C ILE A 60 -14.74 15.34 32.42
N ALA A 61 -14.30 15.63 33.65
CA ALA A 61 -12.90 15.93 33.95
C ALA A 61 -11.97 14.73 33.67
N LEU A 62 -12.36 13.53 34.08
CA LEU A 62 -11.57 12.29 33.83
C LEU A 62 -11.56 11.94 32.33
N ARG A 63 -12.67 12.16 31.63
CA ARG A 63 -12.71 11.98 30.17
C ARG A 63 -11.80 12.96 29.44
N LYS A 64 -11.67 14.21 29.90
CA LYS A 64 -10.70 15.16 29.36
C LYS A 64 -9.27 14.65 29.55
N GLN A 65 -8.92 14.19 30.77
CA GLN A 65 -7.59 13.62 31.03
C GLN A 65 -7.33 12.34 30.20
N ALA A 66 -8.32 11.47 30.08
CA ALA A 66 -8.24 10.26 29.25
C ALA A 66 -8.01 10.61 27.76
N ARG A 67 -8.65 11.66 27.24
CA ARG A 67 -8.44 12.13 25.86
C ARG A 67 -7.03 12.67 25.66
N ILE A 68 -6.51 13.45 26.59
CA ILE A 68 -5.12 13.92 26.55
C ILE A 68 -4.15 12.74 26.55
N LEU A 69 -4.40 11.73 27.41
CA LEU A 69 -3.60 10.51 27.43
C LEU A 69 -3.68 9.76 26.09
N MET A 70 -4.85 9.69 25.44
CA MET A 70 -5.01 9.11 24.11
C MET A 70 -4.14 9.84 23.08
N PHE A 71 -4.16 11.16 23.05
CA PHE A 71 -3.30 11.93 22.16
C PHE A 71 -1.81 11.69 22.43
N ASN A 72 -1.41 11.58 23.68
CA ASN A 72 -0.01 11.26 24.04
C ASN A 72 0.38 9.85 23.55
N ILE A 73 -0.50 8.87 23.67
CA ILE A 73 -0.27 7.50 23.16
C ILE A 73 -0.12 7.55 21.63
N GLU A 74 -1.08 8.18 20.94
CA GLU A 74 -1.03 8.29 19.49
C GLU A 74 0.20 9.07 18.99
N TYR A 75 0.62 10.09 19.74
CA TYR A 75 1.85 10.82 19.46
C TYR A 75 3.07 9.90 19.47
N GLN A 76 3.22 9.09 20.53
CA GLN A 76 4.37 8.18 20.67
C GLN A 76 4.37 7.08 19.61
N GLU A 77 3.22 6.51 19.28
CA GLU A 77 3.11 5.51 18.23
C GLU A 77 3.45 6.11 16.85
N THR A 78 2.88 7.27 16.55
CA THR A 78 3.13 7.96 15.26
C THR A 78 4.59 8.40 15.16
N MET A 79 5.19 8.90 16.23
CA MET A 79 6.60 9.26 16.27
C MET A 79 7.51 8.05 15.98
N ARG A 80 7.24 6.90 16.60
CA ARG A 80 7.99 5.66 16.33
C ARG A 80 7.87 5.26 14.85
N ASN A 81 6.68 5.37 14.26
CA ASN A 81 6.47 5.07 12.85
C ASN A 81 7.28 6.02 11.96
N VAL A 82 7.24 7.33 12.21
CA VAL A 82 8.04 8.32 11.47
C VAL A 82 9.53 8.00 11.58
N MET A 83 10.05 7.76 12.78
CA MET A 83 11.47 7.41 12.97
C MET A 83 11.87 6.13 12.22
N TYR A 84 11.01 5.12 12.22
CA TYR A 84 11.24 3.90 11.43
C TYR A 84 11.28 4.20 9.93
N LEU A 85 10.30 4.95 9.42
CA LEU A 85 10.23 5.33 8.00
C LEU A 85 11.44 6.19 7.60
N ASP A 86 11.86 7.16 8.44
CA ASP A 86 13.07 7.94 8.22
C ASP A 86 14.32 7.05 8.09
N SER A 87 14.39 5.97 8.85
CA SER A 87 15.55 5.05 8.81
C SER A 87 15.60 4.20 7.54
N ILE A 88 14.45 3.80 6.98
CA ILE A 88 14.39 2.90 5.82
C ILE A 88 14.31 3.65 4.47
N MET A 89 13.78 4.87 4.44
CA MET A 89 13.63 5.66 3.20
C MET A 89 14.95 5.84 2.43
N PRO A 90 16.10 6.17 3.05
CA PRO A 90 17.36 6.31 2.32
C PRO A 90 17.81 5.01 1.67
N LEU A 91 17.60 3.87 2.33
CA LEU A 91 17.99 2.55 1.81
C LEU A 91 17.16 2.17 0.59
N ILE A 92 15.84 2.38 0.68
CA ILE A 92 14.91 2.11 -0.43
C ILE A 92 15.19 3.05 -1.61
N LYS A 93 15.46 4.31 -1.33
CA LYS A 93 15.86 5.27 -2.36
C LYS A 93 17.15 4.84 -3.05
N GLN A 94 18.17 4.47 -2.32
CA GLN A 94 19.44 4.01 -2.88
C GLN A 94 19.26 2.77 -3.75
N GLN A 95 18.47 1.80 -3.30
CA GLN A 95 18.15 0.59 -4.07
C GLN A 95 17.43 0.94 -5.35
N TRP A 96 16.42 1.81 -5.28
CA TRP A 96 15.67 2.27 -6.44
C TRP A 96 16.56 3.05 -7.42
N ASP A 97 17.39 3.98 -6.95
CA ASP A 97 18.31 4.77 -7.77
C ASP A 97 19.28 3.86 -8.53
N SER A 98 19.78 2.80 -7.89
CA SER A 98 20.68 1.84 -8.54
C SER A 98 20.02 1.08 -9.70
N MET A 99 18.72 0.82 -9.61
CA MET A 99 17.97 0.16 -10.68
C MET A 99 17.57 1.16 -11.77
N ALA A 100 17.21 2.39 -11.40
CA ALA A 100 16.71 3.41 -12.30
C ALA A 100 17.71 3.81 -13.39
N VAL A 101 19.00 3.56 -13.18
CA VAL A 101 20.06 3.82 -14.20
C VAL A 101 19.83 3.04 -15.50
N ASP A 102 19.11 1.92 -15.45
CA ASP A 102 18.82 1.10 -16.63
C ASP A 102 17.53 1.53 -17.36
N TYR A 103 16.88 2.58 -16.91
CA TYR A 103 15.60 3.05 -17.45
C TYR A 103 15.71 4.44 -18.08
N VAL A 104 14.85 4.70 -19.05
CA VAL A 104 14.59 6.01 -19.62
C VAL A 104 13.27 6.51 -19.05
N LEU A 105 13.24 7.74 -18.56
CA LEU A 105 12.01 8.40 -18.18
C LEU A 105 11.35 8.96 -19.46
N LEU A 106 10.17 8.48 -19.75
CA LEU A 106 9.32 9.01 -20.81
C LEU A 106 8.36 10.03 -20.19
N ASP A 107 8.60 11.29 -20.48
CA ASP A 107 7.76 12.41 -20.06
C ASP A 107 6.92 12.84 -21.27
N THR A 108 5.71 12.28 -21.37
CA THR A 108 4.77 12.70 -22.39
C THR A 108 3.97 13.89 -21.87
N THR A 109 4.45 15.08 -22.18
CA THR A 109 3.82 16.37 -21.79
C THR A 109 2.34 16.50 -22.24
N LEU A 110 1.90 15.68 -23.19
CA LEU A 110 0.52 15.65 -23.68
C LEU A 110 -0.46 14.91 -22.75
N VAL A 111 0.00 14.07 -21.82
CA VAL A 111 -0.87 13.19 -21.01
C VAL A 111 -0.56 13.29 -19.51
N GLU A 112 0.37 14.15 -19.06
CA GLU A 112 0.84 14.26 -17.65
C GLU A 112 1.23 12.91 -17.01
N LYS A 113 1.52 11.90 -17.81
CA LYS A 113 1.95 10.58 -17.35
C LYS A 113 3.44 10.42 -17.57
N LYS A 114 4.17 10.25 -16.48
CA LYS A 114 5.57 9.83 -16.52
C LYS A 114 5.64 8.33 -16.40
N THR A 115 6.33 7.70 -17.34
CA THR A 115 6.58 6.26 -17.33
C THR A 115 8.07 5.99 -17.49
N TYR A 116 8.52 4.85 -16.97
CA TYR A 116 9.89 4.37 -17.11
C TYR A 116 9.90 3.18 -18.07
N GLN A 117 10.79 3.22 -19.06
CA GLN A 117 11.00 2.10 -19.96
C GLN A 117 12.45 1.62 -19.87
N HIS A 118 12.65 0.33 -19.79
CA HIS A 118 14.00 -0.25 -19.76
C HIS A 118 14.75 0.08 -21.06
N LYS A 119 15.99 0.54 -20.97
CA LYS A 119 16.81 1.00 -22.11
C LYS A 119 16.85 0.02 -23.28
N LYS A 120 16.96 -1.29 -22.99
CA LYS A 120 16.94 -2.33 -24.04
C LYS A 120 15.60 -2.43 -24.78
N LEU A 121 14.47 -2.14 -24.13
CA LEU A 121 13.16 -2.11 -24.78
C LEU A 121 12.96 -0.82 -25.57
N TYR A 122 13.42 0.30 -25.03
CA TYR A 122 13.36 1.61 -25.68
C TYR A 122 14.21 1.68 -26.96
N GLN A 123 15.40 1.06 -26.96
CA GLN A 123 16.33 1.05 -28.10
C GLN A 123 16.04 -0.07 -29.11
N GLN A 124 15.05 -0.91 -28.85
CA GLN A 124 14.71 -2.01 -29.73
C GLN A 124 14.15 -1.47 -31.05
N ALA A 125 14.66 -2.00 -32.18
CA ALA A 125 14.10 -1.66 -33.49
C ALA A 125 12.62 -2.05 -33.52
N PRO A 126 11.78 -1.26 -34.19
CA PRO A 126 10.36 -1.54 -34.32
C PRO A 126 10.14 -2.85 -35.09
N THR A 127 9.65 -3.85 -34.37
CA THR A 127 9.37 -5.21 -34.89
C THR A 127 8.27 -5.85 -34.05
N THR A 128 7.75 -6.99 -34.52
CA THR A 128 6.79 -7.76 -33.72
C THR A 128 7.46 -8.28 -32.45
N THR A 129 7.00 -7.80 -31.29
CA THR A 129 7.61 -8.10 -30.00
C THR A 129 6.68 -7.78 -28.82
N LEU A 130 7.08 -8.14 -27.61
CA LEU A 130 6.55 -7.58 -26.37
C LEU A 130 7.47 -6.47 -25.87
N SER A 131 6.87 -5.50 -25.22
CA SER A 131 7.55 -4.43 -24.48
C SER A 131 6.78 -4.16 -23.18
N CYS A 132 7.27 -3.26 -22.36
CA CYS A 132 6.55 -2.80 -21.18
C CYS A 132 7.06 -1.44 -20.73
N GLU A 133 6.23 -0.76 -19.96
CA GLU A 133 6.57 0.47 -19.22
C GLU A 133 6.08 0.37 -17.78
N VAL A 134 6.73 1.14 -16.91
CA VAL A 134 6.41 1.21 -15.50
C VAL A 134 5.99 2.64 -15.17
N THR A 135 4.82 2.80 -14.58
CA THR A 135 4.31 4.12 -14.16
C THR A 135 5.07 4.64 -12.93
N GLU A 136 4.94 5.91 -12.62
CA GLU A 136 5.47 6.52 -11.38
C GLU A 136 4.90 5.87 -10.11
N LEU A 137 3.74 5.22 -10.21
CA LEU A 137 3.11 4.49 -9.10
C LEU A 137 3.61 3.05 -8.97
N GLY A 138 4.50 2.61 -9.90
CA GLY A 138 5.02 1.25 -9.92
C GLY A 138 4.05 0.23 -10.51
N GLU A 139 3.13 0.67 -11.37
CA GLU A 139 2.31 -0.23 -12.16
C GLU A 139 3.01 -0.56 -13.47
N LEU A 140 3.11 -1.83 -13.81
CA LEU A 140 3.63 -2.28 -15.09
C LEU A 140 2.50 -2.36 -16.11
N ASN A 141 2.69 -1.77 -17.29
CA ASN A 141 1.86 -1.92 -18.46
C ASN A 141 2.60 -2.80 -19.47
N LEU A 142 2.03 -3.95 -19.81
CA LEU A 142 2.56 -4.80 -20.87
C LEU A 142 2.10 -4.26 -22.22
N ILE A 143 3.00 -4.17 -23.20
CA ILE A 143 2.71 -3.67 -24.53
C ILE A 143 3.03 -4.77 -25.55
N SER A 144 2.04 -5.16 -26.35
CA SER A 144 2.23 -6.04 -27.49
C SER A 144 2.30 -5.22 -28.76
N ILE A 145 3.37 -5.40 -29.50
CA ILE A 145 3.62 -4.74 -30.78
C ILE A 145 3.58 -5.79 -31.87
N ASN A 146 2.79 -5.58 -32.91
CA ASN A 146 2.76 -6.41 -34.12
C ASN A 146 3.00 -5.55 -35.33
N ALA A 147 3.98 -5.95 -36.16
CA ALA A 147 4.37 -5.29 -37.39
C ALA A 147 4.14 -6.22 -38.58
N ALA A 148 3.52 -5.72 -39.64
CA ALA A 148 3.30 -6.38 -40.94
C ALA A 148 2.36 -7.62 -40.94
N ASN A 149 1.89 -8.10 -39.78
CA ASN A 149 1.03 -9.29 -39.70
C ASN A 149 -0.36 -8.92 -39.22
N ALA A 150 -1.16 -8.20 -40.01
CA ALA A 150 -2.50 -7.77 -39.60
C ALA A 150 -3.34 -8.95 -39.09
N CYS A 151 -3.30 -9.22 -37.80
CA CYS A 151 -4.06 -10.27 -37.16
C CYS A 151 -5.20 -9.73 -36.28
N ASN A 152 -5.30 -8.42 -36.14
CA ASN A 152 -6.30 -7.74 -35.29
C ASN A 152 -6.29 -8.30 -33.87
N HIS A 153 -5.06 -8.43 -33.29
CA HIS A 153 -4.94 -9.07 -32.00
C HIS A 153 -5.54 -8.22 -30.88
N VAL A 154 -6.15 -8.92 -29.94
CA VAL A 154 -6.81 -8.35 -28.76
C VAL A 154 -6.26 -8.91 -27.45
N ALA A 155 -5.50 -10.02 -27.52
CA ALA A 155 -4.90 -10.68 -26.38
C ALA A 155 -3.56 -11.31 -26.76
N VAL A 156 -2.78 -11.64 -25.71
CA VAL A 156 -1.49 -12.31 -25.84
C VAL A 156 -1.48 -13.55 -24.97
N LYS A 157 -0.95 -14.65 -25.50
CA LYS A 157 -0.63 -15.86 -24.75
C LYS A 157 0.88 -16.11 -24.82
N VAL A 158 1.49 -16.40 -23.67
CA VAL A 158 2.90 -16.80 -23.57
C VAL A 158 3.00 -18.24 -23.10
N CYS A 159 3.90 -19.02 -23.70
CA CYS A 159 4.08 -20.43 -23.38
C CYS A 159 5.58 -20.73 -23.20
N ALA A 160 5.90 -21.56 -22.22
CA ALA A 160 7.22 -22.15 -22.03
C ALA A 160 7.02 -23.58 -21.54
N ASP A 161 7.67 -24.54 -22.19
CA ASP A 161 7.41 -25.95 -21.97
C ASP A 161 5.87 -26.26 -22.07
N ASP A 162 5.28 -26.94 -21.09
CA ASP A 162 3.86 -27.30 -21.05
C ASP A 162 2.97 -26.30 -20.29
N VAL A 163 3.52 -25.13 -19.89
CA VAL A 163 2.81 -24.11 -19.11
C VAL A 163 2.60 -22.83 -19.93
N PHE A 164 1.57 -22.10 -19.57
CA PHE A 164 1.24 -20.85 -20.25
C PHE A 164 0.61 -19.82 -19.31
N ALA A 165 0.64 -18.57 -19.74
CA ALA A 165 -0.17 -17.48 -19.20
C ALA A 165 -0.76 -16.66 -20.35
N ASP A 166 -1.89 -16.01 -20.08
CA ASP A 166 -2.54 -15.14 -21.05
C ASP A 166 -2.99 -13.81 -20.44
N THR A 167 -3.19 -12.82 -21.29
CA THR A 167 -3.82 -11.55 -20.93
C THR A 167 -5.33 -11.66 -21.08
N GLN A 168 -6.05 -10.73 -20.46
CA GLN A 168 -7.45 -10.50 -20.80
C GLN A 168 -7.51 -9.73 -22.14
N GLU A 169 -8.65 -9.79 -22.81
CA GLU A 169 -8.86 -9.11 -24.07
C GLU A 169 -8.95 -7.58 -23.92
N VAL A 170 -8.33 -6.88 -24.86
CA VAL A 170 -8.46 -5.44 -25.09
C VAL A 170 -9.05 -5.26 -26.48
N GLY A 171 -10.35 -5.02 -26.55
CA GLY A 171 -11.10 -4.96 -27.80
C GLY A 171 -10.56 -3.93 -28.79
N ILE A 172 -10.84 -4.13 -30.07
CA ILE A 172 -10.33 -3.31 -31.20
C ILE A 172 -10.65 -1.82 -31.06
N ASN A 173 -11.81 -1.48 -30.49
CA ASN A 173 -12.27 -0.10 -30.31
C ASN A 173 -11.82 0.52 -28.97
N ASN A 174 -10.97 -0.17 -28.21
CA ASN A 174 -10.46 0.34 -26.95
C ASN A 174 -9.31 1.32 -27.19
N VAL A 175 -9.21 2.38 -26.39
CA VAL A 175 -8.15 3.39 -26.47
C VAL A 175 -6.73 2.82 -26.28
N TYR A 176 -6.63 1.64 -25.65
CA TYR A 176 -5.37 0.90 -25.47
C TYR A 176 -5.07 -0.09 -26.61
N ASN A 177 -5.85 -0.10 -27.69
CA ASN A 177 -5.66 -0.95 -28.85
C ASN A 177 -5.56 -0.07 -30.11
N ASN A 178 -4.34 0.38 -30.41
CA ASN A 178 -4.06 1.33 -31.47
C ASN A 178 -3.58 0.58 -32.70
N ARG A 179 -4.14 0.97 -33.88
CA ARG A 179 -3.75 0.47 -35.18
C ARG A 179 -3.50 1.63 -36.11
N PHE A 180 -2.41 1.56 -36.86
CA PHE A 180 -2.05 2.58 -37.83
C PHE A 180 -1.17 1.99 -38.93
N THR A 181 -1.05 2.72 -40.04
CA THR A 181 -0.12 2.37 -41.12
C THR A 181 0.96 3.42 -41.16
N ASP A 182 2.22 3.00 -41.13
CA ASP A 182 3.37 3.86 -41.30
C ASP A 182 4.34 3.22 -42.30
N LEU A 183 4.83 4.01 -43.28
CA LEU A 183 5.72 3.55 -44.35
C LEU A 183 5.23 2.27 -45.07
N GLY A 184 3.92 2.10 -45.20
CA GLY A 184 3.30 0.92 -45.82
C GLY A 184 3.22 -0.32 -44.92
N ILE A 185 3.69 -0.25 -43.71
CA ILE A 185 3.61 -1.32 -42.71
C ILE A 185 2.40 -1.07 -41.82
N GLN A 186 1.57 -2.10 -41.60
CA GLN A 186 0.49 -2.06 -40.61
C GLN A 186 1.04 -2.37 -39.26
N TRP A 187 0.69 -1.54 -38.29
CA TRP A 187 1.09 -1.66 -36.89
C TRP A 187 -0.13 -1.90 -36.01
N GLU A 188 0.02 -2.78 -35.04
CA GLU A 188 -0.93 -3.01 -33.97
C GLU A 188 -0.19 -2.86 -32.64
N TYR A 189 -0.62 -1.91 -31.81
CA TYR A 189 -0.09 -1.66 -30.47
C TYR A 189 -1.20 -1.90 -29.47
N VAL A 190 -1.08 -2.93 -28.65
CA VAL A 190 -2.06 -3.25 -27.62
C VAL A 190 -1.41 -3.15 -26.25
N THR A 191 -1.91 -2.23 -25.44
CA THR A 191 -1.43 -2.04 -24.06
C THR A 191 -2.36 -2.74 -23.09
N PHE A 192 -1.79 -3.61 -22.28
CA PHE A 192 -2.46 -4.32 -21.20
C PHE A 192 -2.01 -3.70 -19.88
N ASP A 193 -2.90 -2.95 -19.24
CA ASP A 193 -2.68 -2.39 -17.93
C ASP A 193 -2.70 -3.48 -16.82
N LYS A 194 -2.51 -3.07 -15.58
CA LYS A 194 -2.52 -3.98 -14.41
C LYS A 194 -3.77 -4.88 -14.34
N THR A 195 -4.92 -4.41 -14.84
CA THR A 195 -6.18 -5.16 -14.81
C THR A 195 -6.30 -6.16 -15.96
N LYS A 196 -5.57 -5.94 -17.06
CA LYS A 196 -5.66 -6.70 -18.31
C LYS A 196 -4.47 -7.59 -18.61
N GLN A 197 -3.29 -7.30 -18.07
CA GLN A 197 -2.06 -8.06 -18.35
C GLN A 197 -2.06 -9.50 -17.84
N GLY A 198 -2.98 -9.86 -16.92
CA GLY A 198 -3.02 -11.18 -16.31
C GLY A 198 -1.70 -11.55 -15.63
N GLU A 199 -1.33 -12.83 -15.71
CA GLU A 199 -0.09 -13.35 -15.14
C GLU A 199 1.11 -13.30 -16.12
N VAL A 200 0.94 -12.68 -17.30
CA VAL A 200 1.96 -12.68 -18.37
C VAL A 200 3.29 -12.07 -17.92
N PRO A 201 3.35 -10.92 -17.23
CA PRO A 201 4.63 -10.38 -16.76
C PRO A 201 5.33 -11.28 -15.75
N GLY A 202 4.59 -11.86 -14.80
CA GLY A 202 5.13 -12.81 -13.82
C GLY A 202 5.62 -14.11 -14.46
N PHE A 203 4.90 -14.59 -15.48
CA PHE A 203 5.33 -15.73 -16.29
C PHE A 203 6.66 -15.44 -17.01
N ILE A 204 6.76 -14.30 -17.68
CA ILE A 204 8.00 -13.92 -18.38
C ILE A 204 9.16 -13.79 -17.37
N GLU A 205 8.92 -13.23 -16.18
CA GLU A 205 9.92 -13.14 -15.12
C GLU A 205 10.42 -14.53 -14.70
N LEU A 206 9.51 -15.47 -14.48
CA LEU A 206 9.85 -16.84 -14.04
C LEU A 206 10.60 -17.64 -15.11
N TYR A 207 10.26 -17.43 -16.39
CA TYR A 207 10.79 -18.19 -17.52
C TYR A 207 11.75 -17.40 -18.41
N ALA A 208 12.30 -16.27 -17.94
CA ALA A 208 13.15 -15.37 -18.74
C ALA A 208 14.41 -16.03 -19.36
N ASP A 209 14.91 -17.11 -18.76
CA ASP A 209 16.05 -17.87 -19.26
C ASP A 209 15.67 -19.01 -20.22
N LYS A 210 14.38 -19.33 -20.32
CA LYS A 210 13.86 -20.35 -21.24
C LYS A 210 13.46 -19.76 -22.58
N THR A 211 13.06 -20.62 -23.50
CA THR A 211 12.46 -20.23 -24.77
C THR A 211 10.97 -19.96 -24.54
N ILE A 212 10.55 -18.73 -24.76
CA ILE A 212 9.15 -18.31 -24.60
C ILE A 212 8.53 -18.15 -25.99
N LEU A 213 7.48 -18.90 -26.27
CA LEU A 213 6.63 -18.71 -27.44
C LEU A 213 5.53 -17.69 -27.09
N VAL A 214 5.45 -16.63 -27.86
CA VAL A 214 4.38 -15.62 -27.77
C VAL A 214 3.38 -15.89 -28.89
N ARG A 215 2.09 -15.89 -28.55
CA ARG A 215 0.99 -15.97 -29.52
C ARG A 215 0.10 -14.75 -29.37
N LEU A 216 0.00 -13.99 -30.44
CA LEU A 216 -0.97 -12.92 -30.60
C LEU A 216 -2.31 -13.53 -30.98
N MET A 217 -3.37 -13.21 -30.25
CA MET A 217 -4.71 -13.77 -30.42
C MET A 217 -5.67 -12.68 -30.88
N GLY A 218 -6.29 -12.89 -32.03
CA GLY A 218 -7.25 -11.99 -32.67
C GLY A 218 -8.05 -12.70 -33.74
N GLU A 219 -8.46 -12.00 -34.79
CA GLU A 219 -9.14 -12.61 -35.94
C GLU A 219 -8.28 -13.69 -36.61
N LYS A 220 -6.98 -13.47 -36.63
CA LYS A 220 -5.97 -14.46 -36.98
C LYS A 220 -4.97 -14.55 -35.82
N SER A 221 -4.31 -15.68 -35.69
CA SER A 221 -3.24 -15.83 -34.71
C SER A 221 -1.87 -15.72 -35.40
N TYR A 222 -0.94 -15.05 -34.72
CA TYR A 222 0.45 -15.01 -35.10
C TYR A 222 1.33 -15.44 -33.92
N SER A 223 2.39 -16.20 -34.19
CA SER A 223 3.28 -16.68 -33.11
C SER A 223 4.74 -16.42 -33.45
N TYR A 224 5.51 -16.08 -32.43
CA TYR A 224 6.96 -15.86 -32.53
C TYR A 224 7.64 -16.19 -31.21
N TYR A 225 8.95 -16.41 -31.26
CA TYR A 225 9.74 -16.61 -30.04
C TYR A 225 10.22 -15.26 -29.50
N LEU A 226 9.97 -15.03 -28.20
CA LEU A 226 10.42 -13.81 -27.53
C LEU A 226 11.95 -13.85 -27.38
N PRO A 227 12.67 -12.81 -27.88
CA PRO A 227 14.11 -12.76 -27.70
C PRO A 227 14.51 -12.75 -26.22
N LYS A 228 15.48 -13.55 -25.83
CA LYS A 228 15.95 -13.63 -24.42
C LYS A 228 16.32 -12.26 -23.83
N PRO A 229 17.00 -11.34 -24.54
CA PRO A 229 17.26 -10.01 -24.00
C PRO A 229 15.99 -9.22 -23.69
N THR A 230 14.94 -9.36 -24.52
CA THR A 230 13.63 -8.74 -24.33
C THR A 230 12.93 -9.35 -23.10
N ALA A 231 12.90 -10.69 -22.99
CA ALA A 231 12.34 -11.37 -21.82
C ALA A 231 13.01 -10.91 -20.52
N LYS A 232 14.35 -10.84 -20.49
CA LYS A 232 15.11 -10.35 -19.32
C LYS A 232 14.81 -8.89 -18.99
N ALA A 233 14.63 -8.04 -20.01
CA ALA A 233 14.30 -6.64 -19.78
C ALA A 233 12.88 -6.47 -19.23
N ILE A 234 11.90 -7.28 -19.68
CA ILE A 234 10.55 -7.31 -19.11
C ILE A 234 10.58 -7.83 -17.66
N ALA A 235 11.32 -8.90 -17.38
CA ALA A 235 11.52 -9.44 -16.04
C ALA A 235 12.14 -8.40 -15.08
N ALA A 236 13.18 -7.68 -15.53
CA ALA A 236 13.77 -6.58 -14.77
C ALA A 236 12.75 -5.47 -14.51
N SER A 237 11.89 -5.15 -15.50
CA SER A 237 10.85 -4.13 -15.36
C SER A 237 9.76 -4.54 -14.38
N ALA A 238 9.41 -5.82 -14.28
CA ALA A 238 8.48 -6.32 -13.27
C ALA A 238 9.03 -6.12 -11.84
N ASN A 239 10.33 -6.40 -11.64
CA ASN A 239 10.99 -6.11 -10.38
C ASN A 239 11.09 -4.60 -10.09
N PHE A 240 11.46 -3.78 -11.08
CA PHE A 240 11.52 -2.32 -10.94
C PHE A 240 10.14 -1.72 -10.60
N ALA A 241 9.06 -2.25 -11.18
CA ALA A 241 7.69 -1.85 -10.86
C ALA A 241 7.38 -2.08 -9.37
N ARG A 242 7.71 -3.26 -8.83
CA ARG A 242 7.52 -3.57 -7.39
C ARG A 242 8.32 -2.63 -6.48
N GLN A 243 9.57 -2.34 -6.82
CA GLN A 243 10.42 -1.42 -6.05
C GLN A 243 9.91 0.03 -6.13
N THR A 244 9.40 0.44 -7.28
CA THR A 244 8.78 1.76 -7.46
C THR A 244 7.50 1.89 -6.62
N ALA A 245 6.64 0.86 -6.63
CA ALA A 245 5.43 0.83 -5.81
C ALA A 245 5.76 0.87 -4.30
N LEU A 246 6.73 0.07 -3.85
CA LEU A 246 7.20 0.07 -2.46
C LEU A 246 7.71 1.45 -2.03
N ARG A 247 8.55 2.08 -2.85
CA ARG A 247 9.05 3.43 -2.59
C ARG A 247 7.90 4.42 -2.42
N LYS A 248 6.93 4.41 -3.34
CA LYS A 248 5.76 5.30 -3.29
C LYS A 248 4.86 5.05 -2.08
N GLN A 249 4.69 3.79 -1.70
CA GLN A 249 3.93 3.42 -0.50
C GLN A 249 4.60 4.00 0.77
N ILE A 250 5.92 3.86 0.90
CA ILE A 250 6.67 4.34 2.05
C ILE A 250 6.69 5.88 2.09
N GLU A 251 6.93 6.56 0.96
CA GLU A 251 6.84 8.02 0.85
C GLU A 251 5.45 8.53 1.29
N THR A 252 4.39 7.84 0.87
CA THR A 252 3.00 8.20 1.20
C THR A 252 2.70 7.99 2.68
N GLU A 253 3.15 6.87 3.27
CA GLU A 253 2.97 6.57 4.68
C GLU A 253 3.74 7.54 5.56
N HIS A 254 4.98 7.88 5.18
CA HIS A 254 5.78 8.89 5.88
C HIS A 254 5.07 10.25 5.91
N ARG A 255 4.59 10.72 4.76
CA ARG A 255 3.84 11.98 4.67
C ARG A 255 2.60 11.97 5.56
N LYS A 256 1.76 10.91 5.48
CA LYS A 256 0.56 10.77 6.30
C LYS A 256 0.88 10.74 7.80
N SER A 257 1.94 10.03 8.19
CA SER A 257 2.37 9.95 9.59
C SER A 257 2.89 11.29 10.10
N THR A 258 3.62 12.04 9.28
CA THR A 258 4.12 13.38 9.63
C THR A 258 2.96 14.39 9.76
N GLU A 259 2.00 14.35 8.84
CA GLU A 259 0.78 15.17 8.91
C GLU A 259 -0.03 14.85 10.18
N LYS A 260 -0.23 13.54 10.47
CA LYS A 260 -0.90 13.09 11.71
C LYS A 260 -0.17 13.58 12.96
N LEU A 261 1.15 13.50 12.98
CA LEU A 261 1.96 13.95 14.11
C LEU A 261 1.79 15.46 14.38
N SER A 262 1.77 16.25 13.32
CA SER A 262 1.52 17.69 13.40
C SER A 262 0.13 18.00 13.96
N TRP A 263 -0.89 17.31 13.48
CA TRP A 263 -2.26 17.45 13.96
C TRP A 263 -2.39 17.06 15.45
N ILE A 264 -1.78 15.96 15.90
CA ILE A 264 -1.80 15.55 17.31
C ILE A 264 -1.15 16.62 18.20
N LYS A 265 0.00 17.17 17.77
CA LYS A 265 0.66 18.26 18.50
C LYS A 265 -0.25 19.47 18.69
N GLN A 266 -0.95 19.88 17.63
CA GLN A 266 -1.91 20.97 17.70
C GLN A 266 -3.04 20.65 18.71
N LYS A 267 -3.58 19.43 18.68
CA LYS A 267 -4.65 19.01 19.61
C LYS A 267 -4.19 18.99 21.07
N LEU A 268 -2.98 18.57 21.33
CA LEU A 268 -2.41 18.61 22.69
C LEU A 268 -2.32 20.06 23.21
N VAL A 269 -1.86 21.00 22.39
CA VAL A 269 -1.79 22.41 22.76
C VAL A 269 -3.19 23.00 23.03
N GLU A 270 -4.19 22.66 22.19
CA GLU A 270 -5.58 23.09 22.39
C GLU A 270 -6.19 22.55 23.71
N GLU A 271 -5.91 21.31 24.09
CA GLU A 271 -6.43 20.69 25.31
C GLU A 271 -5.73 21.19 26.60
N GLU A 272 -4.47 21.58 26.49
CA GLU A 272 -3.66 22.10 27.62
C GLU A 272 -3.89 23.60 27.84
N SER A 273 -4.42 24.31 26.84
CA SER A 273 -4.70 25.74 26.95
C SER A 273 -5.83 25.98 27.97
N PRO A 274 -5.61 26.78 29.04
CA PRO A 274 -6.71 27.21 29.92
C PRO A 274 -7.58 28.18 29.13
N TYR A 275 -8.90 27.98 29.19
CA TYR A 275 -9.87 28.98 28.75
C TYR A 275 -9.84 30.19 29.66
#